data_a989ce0579b4b6ed2ca572ba12e03019
#
_entry.id   a989ce0579b4b6ed2ca572ba12e03019
#
_cell.length_a   1.000
_cell.length_b   1.000
_cell.length_c   1.000
_cell.angle_alpha   90.00
_cell.angle_beta   90.00
_cell.angle_gamma   90.00
#
_symmetry.space_group_name_H-M   'P 1'
#
loop_
_entity.id
_entity.type
_entity.pdbx_description
1 polymer ?
#
loop_
_entity_poly.entity_id
_entity_poly.type
_entity_poly.pdbx_seq_one_letter_code
_entity_poly.pdbx_strand_id
1 'polypeptide(L)'
;MLCKKCKQEIPDESKFCNLCGAKQVRERSAKKRGNGQGTVYKGPDGKWIAEYTIGWDEVDGKLNRKMRRKKGLATKNEAIAYLPNLKQDLPQTDMNIKFKDLYKKWLDGHTEKVTQSTINCYKSAYKYFSNLYYVEIAKIRTEHMQKCIDECPHGKRTKENMKALGTSLWRYAMQLDIVDRNYAEYIYIHKEEQAEKIAFSKDQIATMWANVDAVPNIKYVLLLCYTGMRLSEMLGAMTENYDPEGGYFVTGIKTDAGKNRTITISPKIRPFFADFGKDKHLFTDLSAKKFRSSIYYPALQALDMDALDEKGDHIYTPHCCRHTFATLMKNVDAPATDKQKLIGHAKFEMTAHYTHTDIESLKKITDNL
;
A
#
# COMPACT_ATOMS: atom_id res chain seq x y z
N MET A 1 -11.86 -18.85 -76.50
CA MET A 1 -11.31 -19.78 -75.46
C MET A 1 -12.22 -20.99 -75.23
N LEU A 2 -11.69 -22.11 -74.79
CA LEU A 2 -12.52 -23.27 -74.43
C LEU A 2 -13.12 -23.16 -73.08
N CYS A 3 -14.44 -23.46 -72.91
CA CYS A 3 -15.11 -23.50 -71.61
C CYS A 3 -14.48 -24.52 -70.67
N LYS A 4 -14.16 -24.15 -69.43
CA LYS A 4 -13.54 -25.01 -68.42
C LYS A 4 -14.40 -26.24 -68.03
N LYS A 5 -15.73 -26.19 -68.24
CA LYS A 5 -16.66 -27.25 -67.86
C LYS A 5 -17.10 -28.10 -69.04
N CYS A 6 -17.67 -27.50 -70.09
CA CYS A 6 -18.20 -28.28 -71.22
C CYS A 6 -17.25 -28.40 -72.41
N LYS A 7 -16.06 -27.77 -72.34
CA LYS A 7 -15.01 -27.81 -73.37
C LYS A 7 -15.39 -27.25 -74.76
N GLN A 8 -16.58 -26.62 -74.85
CA GLN A 8 -17.01 -25.98 -76.06
C GLN A 8 -16.35 -24.63 -76.25
N GLU A 9 -16.20 -24.17 -77.49
CA GLU A 9 -15.60 -22.89 -77.82
C GLU A 9 -16.52 -21.74 -77.45
N ILE A 10 -16.02 -20.76 -76.73
CA ILE A 10 -16.76 -19.56 -76.30
C ILE A 10 -15.90 -18.30 -76.57
N PRO A 11 -16.49 -17.10 -76.70
CA PRO A 11 -15.72 -15.87 -76.85
C PRO A 11 -14.70 -15.65 -75.80
N ASP A 12 -13.54 -15.11 -76.12
CA ASP A 12 -12.36 -15.03 -75.23
C ASP A 12 -12.57 -14.18 -73.94
N GLU A 13 -13.50 -13.21 -74.01
CA GLU A 13 -13.84 -12.36 -72.88
C GLU A 13 -15.05 -12.82 -72.02
N SER A 14 -15.58 -14.03 -72.34
CA SER A 14 -16.80 -14.51 -71.65
C SER A 14 -16.52 -14.82 -70.15
N LYS A 15 -17.24 -14.08 -69.25
CA LYS A 15 -17.22 -14.34 -67.80
C LYS A 15 -17.98 -15.63 -67.46
N PHE A 16 -18.96 -16.01 -68.28
CA PHE A 16 -19.77 -17.23 -68.14
C PHE A 16 -19.85 -17.92 -69.48
N CYS A 17 -19.96 -19.24 -69.49
CA CYS A 17 -20.20 -20.01 -70.69
C CYS A 17 -21.67 -19.81 -71.15
N ASN A 18 -21.89 -19.38 -72.39
CA ASN A 18 -23.22 -19.23 -72.96
C ASN A 18 -23.94 -20.55 -73.27
N LEU A 19 -23.17 -21.69 -73.23
CA LEU A 19 -23.78 -22.99 -73.53
C LEU A 19 -24.09 -23.79 -72.22
N CYS A 20 -23.27 -23.71 -71.16
CA CYS A 20 -23.48 -24.48 -69.94
C CYS A 20 -23.57 -23.63 -68.66
N GLY A 21 -23.55 -22.33 -68.77
CA GLY A 21 -23.67 -21.37 -67.66
C GLY A 21 -22.45 -21.34 -66.69
N ALA A 22 -21.39 -22.12 -66.94
CA ALA A 22 -20.25 -22.20 -66.04
C ALA A 22 -19.43 -20.89 -66.03
N LYS A 23 -19.12 -20.36 -64.84
CA LYS A 23 -18.25 -19.18 -64.64
C LYS A 23 -16.83 -19.47 -65.11
N GLN A 24 -16.29 -18.68 -66.00
CA GLN A 24 -14.96 -18.88 -66.62
C GLN A 24 -13.87 -18.11 -65.89
N VAL A 25 -14.19 -16.96 -65.31
CA VAL A 25 -13.24 -16.14 -64.56
C VAL A 25 -13.39 -16.48 -63.07
N ARG A 26 -12.35 -17.04 -62.46
CA ARG A 26 -12.23 -17.07 -61.00
C ARG A 26 -11.66 -15.73 -60.55
N GLU A 27 -12.49 -14.82 -60.12
CA GLU A 27 -12.03 -13.72 -59.30
C GLU A 27 -11.53 -14.33 -57.98
N ARG A 28 -10.22 -14.43 -57.85
CA ARG A 28 -9.61 -14.65 -56.54
C ARG A 28 -9.76 -13.35 -55.75
N SER A 29 -10.85 -13.20 -55.00
CA SER A 29 -10.91 -12.19 -53.96
C SER A 29 -9.80 -12.56 -52.98
N ALA A 30 -8.68 -11.83 -53.05
CA ALA A 30 -7.68 -11.89 -52.02
C ALA A 30 -8.40 -11.43 -50.75
N LYS A 31 -8.63 -12.36 -49.79
CA LYS A 31 -9.11 -12.02 -48.44
C LYS A 31 -8.06 -11.07 -47.85
N LYS A 32 -8.27 -9.76 -47.99
CA LYS A 32 -7.44 -8.74 -47.33
C LYS A 32 -7.73 -8.82 -45.84
N ARG A 33 -6.69 -8.90 -45.03
CA ARG A 33 -6.79 -8.73 -43.59
C ARG A 33 -7.22 -7.29 -43.29
N GLY A 34 -7.95 -7.12 -42.21
CA GLY A 34 -8.33 -5.79 -41.74
C GLY A 34 -7.11 -4.93 -41.40
N ASN A 35 -7.28 -3.61 -41.46
CA ASN A 35 -6.24 -2.66 -41.06
C ASN A 35 -5.80 -2.93 -39.61
N GLY A 36 -4.48 -2.87 -39.32
CA GLY A 36 -3.95 -3.11 -37.99
C GLY A 36 -3.69 -4.58 -37.64
N GLN A 37 -3.91 -5.54 -38.52
CA GLN A 37 -3.65 -6.96 -38.25
C GLN A 37 -2.27 -7.45 -38.69
N GLY A 38 -1.40 -6.56 -39.18
CA GLY A 38 -0.07 -6.91 -39.69
C GLY A 38 -0.10 -7.60 -41.07
N THR A 39 1.05 -7.80 -41.65
CA THR A 39 1.23 -8.35 -43.00
C THR A 39 2.14 -9.56 -42.97
N VAL A 40 1.83 -10.59 -43.78
CA VAL A 40 2.72 -11.72 -44.01
C VAL A 40 2.97 -11.88 -45.49
N TYR A 41 4.23 -12.04 -45.90
CA TYR A 41 4.63 -12.19 -47.25
C TYR A 41 5.88 -13.11 -47.37
N LYS A 42 6.18 -13.59 -48.58
CA LYS A 42 7.31 -14.47 -48.84
C LYS A 42 8.53 -13.63 -49.21
N GLY A 43 9.62 -13.84 -48.48
CA GLY A 43 10.89 -13.17 -48.74
C GLY A 43 11.61 -13.70 -49.98
N PRO A 44 12.73 -13.03 -50.39
CA PRO A 44 13.53 -13.46 -51.52
C PRO A 44 14.17 -14.86 -51.34
N ASP A 45 14.37 -15.25 -50.06
CA ASP A 45 14.91 -16.56 -49.66
C ASP A 45 13.85 -17.67 -49.67
N GLY A 46 12.65 -17.38 -50.19
CA GLY A 46 11.55 -18.32 -50.25
C GLY A 46 10.86 -18.58 -48.90
N LYS A 47 11.36 -18.02 -47.78
CA LYS A 47 10.76 -18.15 -46.44
C LYS A 47 9.73 -17.05 -46.17
N TRP A 48 8.85 -17.29 -45.19
CA TRP A 48 7.82 -16.32 -44.84
C TRP A 48 8.34 -15.27 -43.86
N ILE A 49 7.83 -14.05 -44.03
CA ILE A 49 8.10 -12.89 -43.17
C ILE A 49 6.78 -12.42 -42.58
N ALA A 50 6.77 -12.27 -41.26
CA ALA A 50 5.70 -11.56 -40.55
C ALA A 50 6.16 -10.13 -40.26
N GLU A 51 5.29 -9.15 -40.54
CA GLU A 51 5.58 -7.72 -40.38
C GLU A 51 4.41 -7.03 -39.69
N TYR A 52 4.72 -6.21 -38.68
CA TYR A 52 3.73 -5.44 -37.96
C TYR A 52 4.18 -3.97 -37.82
N THR A 53 3.26 -3.01 -38.05
CA THR A 53 3.54 -1.59 -37.87
C THR A 53 3.31 -1.23 -36.39
N ILE A 54 4.36 -0.73 -35.74
CA ILE A 54 4.33 -0.37 -34.31
C ILE A 54 4.14 1.14 -34.09
N GLY A 55 4.29 1.95 -35.14
CA GLY A 55 4.13 3.40 -35.05
C GLY A 55 4.63 4.11 -36.30
N TRP A 56 4.67 5.42 -36.21
CA TRP A 56 5.17 6.32 -37.22
C TRP A 56 6.08 7.35 -36.56
N ASP A 57 7.28 7.57 -37.08
CA ASP A 57 8.20 8.61 -36.64
C ASP A 57 8.20 9.73 -37.69
N GLU A 58 8.18 10.95 -37.26
CA GLU A 58 8.34 12.11 -38.15
C GLU A 58 9.83 12.50 -38.19
N VAL A 59 10.46 12.36 -39.34
CA VAL A 59 11.84 12.74 -39.60
C VAL A 59 11.83 13.66 -40.82
N ASP A 60 12.33 14.87 -40.69
CA ASP A 60 12.42 15.89 -41.73
C ASP A 60 11.05 16.17 -42.42
N GLY A 61 9.98 16.24 -41.59
CA GLY A 61 8.63 16.51 -42.11
C GLY A 61 7.98 15.35 -42.90
N LYS A 62 8.61 14.16 -42.91
CA LYS A 62 8.08 12.95 -43.54
C LYS A 62 7.75 11.90 -42.49
N LEU A 63 6.55 11.33 -42.58
CA LEU A 63 6.11 10.22 -41.72
C LEU A 63 6.79 8.93 -42.17
N ASN A 64 7.72 8.43 -41.39
CA ASN A 64 8.41 7.14 -41.59
C ASN A 64 7.72 6.04 -40.80
N ARG A 65 7.39 4.95 -41.46
CA ARG A 65 6.72 3.80 -40.85
C ARG A 65 7.69 2.97 -40.04
N LYS A 66 7.47 2.87 -38.74
CA LYS A 66 8.22 2.02 -37.83
C LYS A 66 7.62 0.62 -37.82
N MET A 67 8.42 -0.39 -38.17
CA MET A 67 7.97 -1.77 -38.39
C MET A 67 8.81 -2.77 -37.62
N ARG A 68 8.15 -3.81 -37.09
CA ARG A 68 8.83 -5.02 -36.60
C ARG A 68 8.66 -6.16 -37.58
N ARG A 69 9.71 -6.96 -37.77
CA ARG A 69 9.72 -8.07 -38.69
C ARG A 69 10.33 -9.32 -38.06
N LYS A 70 9.70 -10.47 -38.31
CA LYS A 70 10.27 -11.79 -38.09
C LYS A 70 10.46 -12.46 -39.45
N LYS A 71 11.68 -12.77 -39.79
CA LYS A 71 12.04 -13.45 -41.04
C LYS A 71 12.33 -14.95 -40.80
N GLY A 72 12.35 -15.74 -41.82
CA GLY A 72 12.82 -17.14 -41.77
C GLY A 72 11.76 -18.16 -41.35
N LEU A 73 10.46 -17.79 -41.34
CA LEU A 73 9.36 -18.70 -40.99
C LEU A 73 9.08 -19.68 -42.12
N ALA A 74 8.86 -20.96 -41.79
CA ALA A 74 8.74 -22.03 -42.79
C ALA A 74 7.40 -21.96 -43.55
N THR A 75 6.31 -21.59 -42.89
CA THR A 75 4.97 -21.61 -43.45
C THR A 75 4.24 -20.28 -43.28
N LYS A 76 3.23 -20.03 -44.12
CA LYS A 76 2.35 -18.87 -44.02
C LYS A 76 1.57 -18.88 -42.70
N ASN A 77 1.13 -20.04 -42.26
CA ASN A 77 0.36 -20.18 -41.03
C ASN A 77 1.21 -19.85 -39.80
N GLU A 78 2.48 -20.29 -39.80
CA GLU A 78 3.45 -19.91 -38.76
C GLU A 78 3.68 -18.39 -38.72
N ALA A 79 3.82 -17.76 -39.89
CA ALA A 79 3.97 -16.30 -39.99
C ALA A 79 2.72 -15.56 -39.48
N ILE A 80 1.54 -16.11 -39.73
CA ILE A 80 0.26 -15.56 -39.21
C ILE A 80 0.19 -15.70 -37.70
N ALA A 81 0.54 -16.87 -37.16
CA ALA A 81 0.56 -17.13 -35.72
C ALA A 81 1.58 -16.28 -34.97
N TYR A 82 2.64 -15.82 -35.64
CA TYR A 82 3.67 -14.98 -35.05
C TYR A 82 3.31 -13.48 -34.97
N LEU A 83 2.34 -12.99 -35.77
CA LEU A 83 1.96 -11.57 -35.81
C LEU A 83 1.56 -10.97 -34.45
N PRO A 84 0.83 -11.67 -33.57
CA PRO A 84 0.54 -11.18 -32.22
C PRO A 84 1.80 -10.86 -31.41
N ASN A 85 2.86 -11.67 -31.58
CA ASN A 85 4.12 -11.46 -30.88
C ASN A 85 4.86 -10.19 -31.34
N LEU A 86 4.68 -9.78 -32.60
CA LEU A 86 5.24 -8.52 -33.14
C LEU A 86 4.45 -7.29 -32.70
N LYS A 87 3.20 -7.47 -32.30
CA LYS A 87 2.33 -6.41 -31.78
C LYS A 87 2.68 -6.01 -30.36
N GLN A 88 3.27 -6.93 -29.59
CA GLN A 88 3.60 -6.71 -28.20
C GLN A 88 4.89 -5.88 -28.08
N ASP A 89 4.74 -4.61 -27.71
CA ASP A 89 5.84 -3.69 -27.30
C ASP A 89 6.09 -3.74 -25.80
N LEU A 90 5.58 -4.77 -25.15
CA LEU A 90 5.83 -4.99 -23.72
C LEU A 90 7.08 -5.85 -23.59
N PRO A 91 7.98 -5.53 -22.64
CA PRO A 91 8.98 -6.51 -22.22
C PRO A 91 8.20 -7.78 -21.92
N GLN A 92 8.66 -8.92 -22.47
CA GLN A 92 7.99 -10.21 -22.26
C GLN A 92 7.77 -10.39 -20.76
N THR A 93 6.55 -10.16 -20.33
CA THR A 93 6.19 -10.45 -18.95
C THR A 93 6.30 -11.95 -18.82
N ASP A 94 7.19 -12.40 -17.96
CA ASP A 94 7.32 -13.83 -17.68
C ASP A 94 6.00 -14.32 -17.08
N MET A 95 5.17 -14.93 -17.93
CA MET A 95 3.86 -15.46 -17.51
C MET A 95 3.98 -16.55 -16.46
N ASN A 96 5.17 -17.14 -16.31
CA ASN A 96 5.49 -18.19 -15.33
C ASN A 96 6.20 -17.63 -14.08
N ILE A 97 6.21 -16.29 -13.91
CA ILE A 97 6.83 -15.65 -12.75
C ILE A 97 6.32 -16.25 -11.44
N LYS A 98 7.23 -16.60 -10.55
CA LYS A 98 6.91 -17.15 -9.24
C LYS A 98 6.52 -16.05 -8.27
N PHE A 99 5.73 -16.40 -7.25
CA PHE A 99 5.26 -15.46 -6.23
C PHE A 99 6.41 -14.65 -5.59
N LYS A 100 7.54 -15.30 -5.24
CA LYS A 100 8.70 -14.63 -4.67
C LYS A 100 9.33 -13.60 -5.61
N ASP A 101 9.39 -13.90 -6.91
CA ASP A 101 10.04 -13.05 -7.90
C ASP A 101 9.14 -11.85 -8.23
N LEU A 102 7.83 -12.07 -8.30
CA LEU A 102 6.84 -10.98 -8.42
C LEU A 102 6.90 -10.06 -7.19
N TYR A 103 6.93 -10.63 -5.98
CA TYR A 103 7.04 -9.84 -4.75
C TYR A 103 8.30 -8.97 -4.74
N LYS A 104 9.46 -9.53 -5.11
CA LYS A 104 10.71 -8.78 -5.19
C LYS A 104 10.59 -7.62 -6.18
N LYS A 105 10.14 -7.90 -7.41
CA LYS A 105 9.97 -6.89 -8.47
C LYS A 105 9.00 -5.78 -8.04
N TRP A 106 7.89 -6.16 -7.41
CA TRP A 106 6.90 -5.20 -6.89
C TRP A 106 7.48 -4.37 -5.76
N LEU A 107 8.19 -4.99 -4.80
CA LEU A 107 8.75 -4.31 -3.65
C LEU A 107 9.81 -3.27 -4.08
N ASP A 108 10.70 -3.64 -5.01
CA ASP A 108 11.75 -2.75 -5.52
C ASP A 108 11.14 -1.46 -6.14
N GLY A 109 10.06 -1.59 -6.90
CA GLY A 109 9.34 -0.43 -7.47
C GLY A 109 8.39 0.29 -6.51
N HIS A 110 8.19 -0.24 -5.31
CA HIS A 110 7.25 0.30 -4.31
C HIS A 110 7.94 1.00 -3.14
N THR A 111 9.20 0.68 -2.89
CA THR A 111 9.98 1.20 -1.74
C THR A 111 10.07 2.74 -1.72
N GLU A 112 10.15 3.38 -2.88
CA GLU A 112 10.23 4.84 -2.97
C GLU A 112 8.88 5.54 -2.72
N LYS A 113 7.77 4.80 -2.76
CA LYS A 113 6.40 5.35 -2.69
C LYS A 113 5.78 5.26 -1.31
N VAL A 114 6.39 4.52 -0.39
CA VAL A 114 5.82 4.23 0.93
C VAL A 114 6.84 4.38 2.05
N THR A 115 6.35 4.53 3.27
CA THR A 115 7.22 4.66 4.45
C THR A 115 7.93 3.34 4.79
N GLN A 116 9.09 3.43 5.45
CA GLN A 116 9.82 2.26 5.93
C GLN A 116 8.96 1.36 6.84
N SER A 117 8.08 1.95 7.64
CA SER A 117 7.13 1.20 8.48
C SER A 117 6.19 0.32 7.64
N THR A 118 5.67 0.86 6.53
CA THR A 118 4.82 0.10 5.60
C THR A 118 5.60 -1.03 4.93
N ILE A 119 6.85 -0.78 4.53
CA ILE A 119 7.73 -1.82 3.99
C ILE A 119 7.95 -2.95 5.00
N ASN A 120 8.17 -2.61 6.28
CA ASN A 120 8.33 -3.61 7.34
C ASN A 120 7.04 -4.43 7.55
N CYS A 121 5.86 -3.82 7.46
CA CYS A 121 4.59 -4.54 7.49
C CYS A 121 4.47 -5.51 6.30
N TYR A 122 4.84 -5.11 5.10
CA TYR A 122 4.83 -5.99 3.93
C TYR A 122 5.83 -7.14 4.06
N LYS A 123 7.05 -6.87 4.52
CA LYS A 123 8.05 -7.91 4.78
C LYS A 123 7.59 -8.92 5.84
N SER A 124 6.92 -8.44 6.87
CA SER A 124 6.34 -9.30 7.92
C SER A 124 5.20 -10.17 7.36
N ALA A 125 4.25 -9.56 6.64
CA ALA A 125 3.13 -10.27 6.02
C ALA A 125 3.60 -11.32 4.99
N TYR A 126 4.63 -10.99 4.19
CA TYR A 126 5.18 -11.88 3.17
C TYR A 126 5.66 -13.22 3.74
N LYS A 127 6.24 -13.24 4.95
CA LYS A 127 6.74 -14.47 5.59
C LYS A 127 5.68 -15.55 5.71
N TYR A 128 4.42 -15.18 5.91
CA TYR A 128 3.30 -16.12 6.07
C TYR A 128 2.79 -16.71 4.76
N PHE A 129 3.32 -16.27 3.61
CA PHE A 129 3.07 -16.86 2.31
C PHE A 129 4.19 -17.80 1.84
N SER A 130 5.03 -18.32 2.74
CA SER A 130 6.20 -19.15 2.40
C SER A 130 5.86 -20.35 1.53
N ASN A 131 4.69 -20.97 1.73
CA ASN A 131 4.19 -22.10 0.94
C ASN A 131 3.93 -21.74 -0.53
N LEU A 132 3.80 -20.45 -0.86
CA LEU A 132 3.53 -19.96 -2.21
C LEU A 132 4.77 -19.44 -2.94
N TYR A 133 5.91 -19.30 -2.29
CA TYR A 133 7.09 -18.64 -2.84
C TYR A 133 7.52 -19.14 -4.22
N TYR A 134 7.44 -20.45 -4.43
CA TYR A 134 7.90 -21.12 -5.64
C TYR A 134 6.75 -21.47 -6.61
N VAL A 135 5.53 -21.09 -6.27
CA VAL A 135 4.35 -21.29 -7.12
C VAL A 135 4.25 -20.15 -8.13
N GLU A 136 3.93 -20.46 -9.37
CA GLU A 136 3.66 -19.46 -10.40
C GLU A 136 2.40 -18.67 -10.07
N ILE A 137 2.44 -17.35 -10.20
CA ILE A 137 1.32 -16.46 -9.90
C ILE A 137 0.05 -16.87 -10.64
N ALA A 138 0.17 -17.23 -11.91
CA ALA A 138 -0.94 -17.66 -12.75
C ALA A 138 -1.68 -18.91 -12.21
N LYS A 139 -1.04 -19.70 -11.35
CA LYS A 139 -1.60 -20.93 -10.75
C LYS A 139 -2.21 -20.70 -9.36
N ILE A 140 -1.88 -19.58 -8.70
CA ILE A 140 -2.40 -19.28 -7.36
C ILE A 140 -3.85 -18.80 -7.45
N ARG A 141 -4.69 -19.28 -6.57
CA ARG A 141 -6.11 -18.94 -6.43
C ARG A 141 -6.40 -18.48 -5.01
N THR A 142 -7.59 -17.93 -4.78
CA THR A 142 -8.04 -17.46 -3.45
C THR A 142 -7.83 -18.50 -2.37
N GLU A 143 -8.17 -19.78 -2.63
CA GLU A 143 -8.04 -20.89 -1.67
C GLU A 143 -6.61 -21.10 -1.16
N HIS A 144 -5.61 -20.97 -2.05
CA HIS A 144 -4.20 -21.12 -1.66
C HIS A 144 -3.76 -20.00 -0.69
N MET A 145 -4.21 -18.77 -0.96
CA MET A 145 -3.93 -17.63 -0.09
C MET A 145 -4.75 -17.69 1.19
N GLN A 146 -6.02 -18.12 1.12
CA GLN A 146 -6.90 -18.31 2.28
C GLN A 146 -6.26 -19.30 3.27
N LYS A 147 -5.74 -20.42 2.76
CA LYS A 147 -5.03 -21.38 3.60
C LYS A 147 -3.86 -20.74 4.37
N CYS A 148 -3.05 -19.89 3.72
CA CYS A 148 -1.97 -19.17 4.40
C CYS A 148 -2.50 -18.23 5.49
N ILE A 149 -3.65 -17.58 5.27
CA ILE A 149 -4.31 -16.70 6.26
C ILE A 149 -4.82 -17.53 7.45
N ASP A 150 -5.45 -18.68 7.18
CA ASP A 150 -6.03 -19.53 8.22
C ASP A 150 -4.96 -20.19 9.09
N GLU A 151 -3.84 -20.59 8.49
CA GLU A 151 -2.66 -21.14 9.17
C GLU A 151 -1.82 -20.09 9.91
N CYS A 152 -2.10 -18.78 9.71
CA CYS A 152 -1.34 -17.72 10.39
C CYS A 152 -1.66 -17.70 11.89
N PRO A 153 -0.65 -17.89 12.78
CA PRO A 153 -0.85 -17.97 14.24
C PRO A 153 -1.15 -16.63 14.90
N HIS A 154 -1.07 -15.52 14.13
CA HIS A 154 -1.25 -14.19 14.66
C HIS A 154 -2.67 -13.66 14.48
N GLY A 155 -3.03 -12.66 15.30
CA GLY A 155 -4.35 -12.06 15.31
C GLY A 155 -4.73 -11.32 14.03
N LYS A 156 -5.97 -10.88 13.99
CA LYS A 156 -6.66 -10.26 12.86
C LYS A 156 -5.81 -9.23 12.11
N ARG A 157 -5.09 -8.33 12.81
CA ARG A 157 -4.31 -7.26 12.19
C ARG A 157 -3.22 -7.79 11.26
N THR A 158 -2.55 -8.87 11.65
CA THR A 158 -1.54 -9.53 10.81
C THR A 158 -2.18 -10.12 9.55
N LYS A 159 -3.32 -10.78 9.71
CA LYS A 159 -4.11 -11.35 8.60
C LYS A 159 -4.61 -10.27 7.63
N GLU A 160 -5.05 -9.11 8.16
CA GLU A 160 -5.40 -7.94 7.34
C GLU A 160 -4.20 -7.41 6.53
N ASN A 161 -3.01 -7.34 7.13
CA ASN A 161 -1.79 -6.95 6.43
C ASN A 161 -1.41 -7.96 5.34
N MET A 162 -1.60 -9.27 5.58
CA MET A 162 -1.41 -10.32 4.57
C MET A 162 -2.38 -10.14 3.40
N LYS A 163 -3.67 -9.93 3.67
CA LYS A 163 -4.67 -9.64 2.62
C LYS A 163 -4.31 -8.38 1.83
N ALA A 164 -3.92 -7.30 2.50
CA ALA A 164 -3.52 -6.05 1.86
C ALA A 164 -2.30 -6.25 0.94
N LEU A 165 -1.28 -6.98 1.39
CA LEU A 165 -0.14 -7.34 0.56
C LEU A 165 -0.57 -8.19 -0.64
N GLY A 166 -1.35 -9.24 -0.43
CA GLY A 166 -1.89 -10.08 -1.51
C GLY A 166 -2.64 -9.24 -2.54
N THR A 167 -3.57 -8.40 -2.10
CA THR A 167 -4.34 -7.50 -2.99
C THR A 167 -3.43 -6.60 -3.83
N SER A 168 -2.37 -6.04 -3.22
CA SER A 168 -1.41 -5.18 -3.92
C SER A 168 -0.58 -5.95 -4.95
N LEU A 169 -0.14 -7.16 -4.62
CA LEU A 169 0.62 -8.03 -5.54
C LEU A 169 -0.23 -8.47 -6.73
N TRP A 170 -1.50 -8.84 -6.50
CA TRP A 170 -2.40 -9.23 -7.60
C TRP A 170 -2.76 -8.05 -8.49
N ARG A 171 -2.95 -6.84 -7.95
CA ARG A 171 -3.10 -5.63 -8.78
C ARG A 171 -1.86 -5.40 -9.67
N TYR A 172 -0.68 -5.62 -9.11
CA TYR A 172 0.55 -5.52 -9.89
C TYR A 172 0.67 -6.61 -10.96
N ALA A 173 0.29 -7.86 -10.64
CA ALA A 173 0.23 -8.94 -11.60
C ALA A 173 -0.77 -8.67 -12.75
N MET A 174 -1.92 -8.04 -12.44
CA MET A 174 -2.88 -7.58 -13.46
C MET A 174 -2.30 -6.48 -14.35
N GLN A 175 -1.55 -5.52 -13.78
CA GLN A 175 -0.86 -4.47 -14.57
C GLN A 175 0.19 -5.04 -15.53
N LEU A 176 0.70 -6.24 -15.24
CA LEU A 176 1.64 -6.98 -16.07
C LEU A 176 0.96 -8.00 -16.98
N ASP A 177 -0.37 -8.03 -17.04
CA ASP A 177 -1.18 -8.98 -17.82
C ASP A 177 -0.88 -10.46 -17.51
N ILE A 178 -0.40 -10.78 -16.28
CA ILE A 178 -0.11 -12.14 -15.82
C ILE A 178 -1.39 -12.85 -15.39
N VAL A 179 -2.32 -12.12 -14.78
CA VAL A 179 -3.63 -12.61 -14.31
C VAL A 179 -4.73 -11.63 -14.73
N ASP A 180 -5.93 -12.14 -14.91
CA ASP A 180 -7.10 -11.38 -15.37
C ASP A 180 -7.95 -10.81 -14.22
N ARG A 181 -7.76 -11.30 -12.98
CA ARG A 181 -8.51 -10.86 -11.80
C ARG A 181 -7.67 -10.92 -10.52
N ASN A 182 -8.13 -10.18 -9.51
CA ASN A 182 -7.48 -10.15 -8.21
C ASN A 182 -8.08 -11.21 -7.26
N TYR A 183 -7.45 -12.36 -7.18
CA TYR A 183 -7.89 -13.44 -6.31
C TYR A 183 -7.75 -13.12 -4.81
N ALA A 184 -6.89 -12.17 -4.42
CA ALA A 184 -6.70 -11.79 -3.03
C ALA A 184 -7.86 -10.96 -2.46
N GLU A 185 -8.69 -10.34 -3.30
CA GLU A 185 -9.88 -9.58 -2.85
C GLU A 185 -10.92 -10.46 -2.17
N TYR A 186 -11.00 -11.72 -2.57
CA TYR A 186 -11.99 -12.68 -2.05
C TYR A 186 -11.52 -13.40 -0.76
N ILE A 187 -10.34 -13.08 -0.25
CA ILE A 187 -9.87 -13.59 1.04
C ILE A 187 -10.82 -13.11 2.15
N TYR A 188 -11.26 -14.04 2.98
CA TYR A 188 -12.09 -13.78 4.15
C TYR A 188 -11.23 -13.80 5.41
N ILE A 189 -11.48 -12.84 6.32
CA ILE A 189 -10.86 -12.77 7.64
C ILE A 189 -12.00 -12.72 8.64
N HIS A 190 -12.00 -13.70 9.56
CA HIS A 190 -13.00 -13.77 10.61
C HIS A 190 -12.99 -12.48 11.45
N LYS A 191 -14.19 -12.01 11.80
CA LYS A 191 -14.33 -10.89 12.75
C LYS A 191 -13.91 -11.42 14.12
N GLU A 192 -12.84 -10.87 14.65
CA GLU A 192 -12.50 -11.01 16.06
C GLU A 192 -13.13 -9.83 16.80
N GLU A 193 -13.57 -10.05 18.03
CA GLU A 193 -14.00 -8.96 18.91
C GLU A 193 -12.82 -8.01 19.11
N GLN A 194 -13.09 -6.72 19.00
CA GLN A 194 -12.07 -5.72 19.28
C GLN A 194 -11.78 -5.76 20.78
N ALA A 195 -10.53 -6.00 21.14
CA ALA A 195 -10.09 -5.86 22.52
C ALA A 195 -10.44 -4.46 23.03
N GLU A 196 -10.96 -4.41 24.25
CA GLU A 196 -11.27 -3.13 24.89
C GLU A 196 -10.04 -2.24 24.98
N LYS A 197 -10.27 -0.96 24.78
CA LYS A 197 -9.19 0.04 24.89
C LYS A 197 -8.94 0.28 26.37
N ILE A 198 -7.83 -0.25 26.85
CA ILE A 198 -7.43 -0.14 28.24
C ILE A 198 -6.90 1.27 28.53
N ALA A 199 -7.37 1.86 29.63
CA ALA A 199 -6.90 3.13 30.18
C ALA A 199 -6.51 2.92 31.65
N PHE A 200 -5.58 3.72 32.18
CA PHE A 200 -5.31 3.73 33.60
C PHE A 200 -6.52 4.23 34.38
N SER A 201 -6.82 3.58 35.51
CA SER A 201 -7.86 4.00 36.43
C SER A 201 -7.49 5.29 37.16
N LYS A 202 -8.48 5.92 37.82
CA LYS A 202 -8.22 7.10 38.67
C LYS A 202 -7.28 6.77 39.81
N ASP A 203 -7.42 5.61 40.42
CA ASP A 203 -6.57 5.17 41.54
C ASP A 203 -5.14 4.91 41.07
N GLN A 204 -4.95 4.33 39.90
CA GLN A 204 -3.63 4.14 39.30
C GLN A 204 -2.96 5.49 39.00
N ILE A 205 -3.69 6.47 38.47
CA ILE A 205 -3.17 7.82 38.25
C ILE A 205 -2.82 8.49 39.58
N ALA A 206 -3.66 8.37 40.62
CA ALA A 206 -3.38 8.90 41.95
C ALA A 206 -2.12 8.27 42.56
N THR A 207 -1.94 6.96 42.43
CA THR A 207 -0.74 6.25 42.87
C THR A 207 0.51 6.72 42.13
N MET A 208 0.44 6.97 40.82
CA MET A 208 1.57 7.53 40.06
C MET A 208 1.96 8.91 40.57
N TRP A 209 0.99 9.79 40.86
CA TRP A 209 1.23 11.11 41.43
C TRP A 209 1.83 11.05 42.84
N ALA A 210 1.35 10.16 43.68
CA ALA A 210 1.87 9.99 45.04
C ALA A 210 3.33 9.51 45.10
N ASN A 211 3.80 8.89 43.99
CA ASN A 211 5.15 8.30 43.93
C ASN A 211 6.07 9.01 42.92
N VAL A 212 5.73 10.21 42.44
CA VAL A 212 6.50 10.90 41.39
C VAL A 212 7.94 11.22 41.80
N ASP A 213 8.19 11.49 43.08
CA ASP A 213 9.50 11.76 43.61
C ASP A 213 10.30 10.48 43.89
N ALA A 214 9.60 9.39 44.36
CA ALA A 214 10.19 8.10 44.64
C ALA A 214 10.53 7.28 43.37
N VAL A 215 9.75 7.45 42.30
CA VAL A 215 9.93 6.77 41.01
C VAL A 215 10.07 7.81 39.90
N PRO A 216 11.26 8.41 39.73
CA PRO A 216 11.44 9.58 38.82
C PRO A 216 11.00 9.35 37.38
N ASN A 217 11.10 8.11 36.88
CA ASN A 217 10.70 7.79 35.50
C ASN A 217 9.17 7.75 35.30
N ILE A 218 8.37 7.74 36.39
CA ILE A 218 6.91 7.76 36.28
C ILE A 218 6.39 9.08 35.70
N LYS A 219 7.17 10.17 35.78
CA LYS A 219 6.87 11.45 35.13
C LYS A 219 6.66 11.32 33.61
N TYR A 220 7.33 10.38 32.93
CA TYR A 220 7.14 10.13 31.51
C TYR A 220 5.77 9.45 31.23
N VAL A 221 5.32 8.58 32.13
CA VAL A 221 4.00 7.94 32.02
C VAL A 221 2.90 9.00 32.23
N LEU A 222 3.03 9.81 33.29
CA LEU A 222 2.13 10.92 33.56
C LEU A 222 2.11 11.94 32.42
N LEU A 223 3.29 12.29 31.86
CA LEU A 223 3.39 13.16 30.69
C LEU A 223 2.55 12.64 29.52
N LEU A 224 2.67 11.37 29.19
CA LEU A 224 1.88 10.72 28.14
C LEU A 224 0.37 10.71 28.46
N CYS A 225 0.01 10.51 29.75
CA CYS A 225 -1.39 10.51 30.20
C CYS A 225 -2.03 11.91 30.15
N TYR A 226 -1.26 12.98 30.34
CA TYR A 226 -1.76 14.36 30.37
C TYR A 226 -1.56 15.14 29.08
N THR A 227 -0.88 14.57 28.07
CA THR A 227 -0.70 15.16 26.75
C THR A 227 -1.36 14.35 25.64
N GLY A 228 -1.65 13.09 25.88
CA GLY A 228 -2.21 12.17 24.90
C GLY A 228 -1.33 11.93 23.67
N MET A 229 -0.03 12.25 23.76
CA MET A 229 0.92 12.03 22.67
C MET A 229 1.05 10.55 22.33
N ARG A 230 1.33 10.29 21.05
CA ARG A 230 1.89 8.99 20.68
C ARG A 230 3.34 8.91 21.16
N LEU A 231 3.81 7.70 21.50
CA LEU A 231 5.21 7.55 21.91
C LEU A 231 6.19 8.11 20.86
N SER A 232 5.89 7.93 19.56
CA SER A 232 6.74 8.48 18.49
C SER A 232 6.70 10.01 18.42
N GLU A 233 5.61 10.65 18.81
CA GLU A 233 5.50 12.11 18.91
C GLU A 233 6.36 12.63 20.07
N MET A 234 6.32 11.97 21.22
CA MET A 234 7.16 12.31 22.38
C MET A 234 8.65 12.18 22.07
N LEU A 235 9.06 11.02 21.50
CA LEU A 235 10.47 10.77 21.18
C LEU A 235 11.03 11.67 20.06
N GLY A 236 10.15 12.22 19.24
CA GLY A 236 10.54 13.14 18.17
C GLY A 236 10.33 14.61 18.51
N ALA A 237 9.88 14.94 19.73
CA ALA A 237 9.70 16.31 20.15
C ALA A 237 11.06 17.01 20.33
N MET A 238 11.20 18.20 19.72
CA MET A 238 12.44 18.98 19.76
C MET A 238 12.27 20.17 20.69
N THR A 239 13.34 20.52 21.41
CA THR A 239 13.33 21.63 22.36
C THR A 239 13.01 22.97 21.69
N GLU A 240 13.47 23.18 20.46
CA GLU A 240 13.18 24.40 19.68
C GLU A 240 11.70 24.63 19.39
N ASN A 241 10.88 23.58 19.46
CA ASN A 241 9.43 23.65 19.20
C ASN A 241 8.59 23.78 20.48
N TYR A 242 9.24 23.98 21.62
CA TYR A 242 8.60 24.18 22.92
C TYR A 242 8.52 25.66 23.27
N ASP A 243 7.32 26.15 23.57
CA ASP A 243 7.06 27.48 24.10
C ASP A 243 6.76 27.37 25.59
N PRO A 244 7.70 27.68 26.49
CA PRO A 244 7.52 27.61 27.93
C PRO A 244 6.52 28.67 28.46
N GLU A 245 6.49 29.87 27.87
CA GLU A 245 5.56 30.94 28.27
C GLU A 245 4.16 30.62 27.78
N GLY A 246 4.03 30.22 26.52
CA GLY A 246 2.77 29.75 25.94
C GLY A 246 2.26 28.46 26.54
N GLY A 247 3.09 27.64 27.17
CA GLY A 247 2.71 26.36 27.77
C GLY A 247 2.25 25.32 26.74
N TYR A 248 2.88 25.28 25.60
CA TYR A 248 2.61 24.31 24.53
C TYR A 248 3.90 23.95 23.76
N PHE A 249 3.83 22.90 22.99
CA PHE A 249 4.84 22.59 21.97
C PHE A 249 4.17 22.06 20.70
N VAL A 250 4.89 22.17 19.59
CA VAL A 250 4.41 21.73 18.28
C VAL A 250 5.16 20.45 17.88
N THR A 251 4.41 19.43 17.54
CA THR A 251 4.99 18.16 17.06
C THR A 251 4.86 18.10 15.53
N GLY A 252 5.89 17.52 14.86
CA GLY A 252 5.91 17.44 13.41
C GLY A 252 6.38 16.09 12.90
N ILE A 253 5.61 14.98 13.07
CA ILE A 253 6.10 13.66 12.67
C ILE A 253 5.12 12.89 11.81
N LYS A 254 5.67 12.37 10.69
CA LYS A 254 5.35 11.18 9.88
C LYS A 254 3.96 10.98 9.27
N THR A 255 2.90 11.60 9.71
CA THR A 255 1.58 11.50 9.06
C THR A 255 1.03 12.88 8.83
N ASP A 256 0.32 13.10 7.73
CA ASP A 256 -0.29 14.41 7.44
C ASP A 256 -1.21 14.86 8.58
N ALA A 257 -1.81 13.91 9.31
CA ALA A 257 -2.61 14.12 10.52
C ALA A 257 -1.80 14.45 11.80
N GLY A 258 -0.48 14.36 11.77
CA GLY A 258 0.39 14.64 12.90
C GLY A 258 1.35 15.81 12.66
N LYS A 259 1.38 16.36 11.44
CA LYS A 259 2.23 17.51 11.11
C LYS A 259 1.68 18.76 11.80
N ASN A 260 2.55 19.45 12.54
CA ASN A 260 2.24 20.72 13.21
C ASN A 260 1.09 20.64 14.23
N ARG A 261 0.94 19.48 14.90
CA ARG A 261 -0.04 19.40 15.98
C ARG A 261 0.45 20.15 17.21
N THR A 262 -0.34 21.12 17.66
CA THR A 262 -0.12 21.82 18.92
C THR A 262 -0.57 20.93 20.08
N ILE A 263 0.30 20.76 21.06
CA ILE A 263 0.05 20.02 22.30
C ILE A 263 0.18 21.00 23.44
N THR A 264 -0.94 21.31 24.12
CA THR A 264 -0.98 22.15 25.29
C THR A 264 -0.61 21.33 26.54
N ILE A 265 0.03 21.98 27.50
CA ILE A 265 0.61 21.37 28.69
C ILE A 265 -0.26 21.73 29.89
N SER A 266 -0.87 20.69 30.51
CA SER A 266 -1.60 20.89 31.77
C SER A 266 -0.69 21.46 32.85
N PRO A 267 -1.19 22.42 33.68
CA PRO A 267 -0.44 22.98 34.81
C PRO A 267 0.12 21.91 35.73
N LYS A 268 -0.57 20.77 35.88
CA LYS A 268 -0.13 19.64 36.74
C LYS A 268 1.22 19.06 36.33
N ILE A 269 1.50 18.98 35.03
CA ILE A 269 2.75 18.38 34.50
C ILE A 269 3.79 19.44 34.13
N ARG A 270 3.48 20.73 34.18
CA ARG A 270 4.45 21.82 33.90
C ARG A 270 5.74 21.71 34.73
N PRO A 271 5.71 21.36 36.03
CA PRO A 271 6.94 21.24 36.82
C PRO A 271 7.94 20.23 36.24
N PHE A 272 7.47 19.20 35.52
CA PHE A 272 8.36 18.21 34.90
C PHE A 272 9.26 18.81 33.83
N PHE A 273 8.83 19.91 33.21
CA PHE A 273 9.57 20.59 32.13
C PHE A 273 10.86 21.30 32.61
N ALA A 274 11.02 21.47 33.94
CA ALA A 274 12.30 21.88 34.53
C ALA A 274 13.42 20.85 34.31
N ASP A 275 13.04 19.56 34.18
CA ASP A 275 13.97 18.47 33.92
C ASP A 275 14.14 18.17 32.41
N PHE A 276 13.22 18.61 31.59
CA PHE A 276 13.21 18.40 30.16
C PHE A 276 13.79 19.60 29.41
N GLY A 277 14.04 19.44 28.10
CA GLY A 277 14.47 20.54 27.23
C GLY A 277 15.91 21.02 27.44
N LYS A 278 16.75 20.22 28.10
CA LYS A 278 18.18 20.52 28.30
C LYS A 278 19.04 20.19 27.09
N ASP A 279 18.55 19.30 26.24
CA ASP A 279 19.20 18.83 25.02
C ASP A 279 18.38 19.19 23.78
N LYS A 280 18.84 18.74 22.61
CA LYS A 280 18.15 18.93 21.34
C LYS A 280 16.76 18.30 21.34
N HIS A 281 16.61 17.09 21.94
CA HIS A 281 15.34 16.43 22.15
C HIS A 281 14.67 16.96 23.43
N LEU A 282 13.39 17.31 23.33
CA LEU A 282 12.66 17.88 24.47
C LEU A 282 12.59 16.92 25.66
N PHE A 283 12.40 15.62 25.41
CA PHE A 283 12.21 14.60 26.45
C PHE A 283 13.36 13.59 26.52
N THR A 284 13.74 12.97 25.42
CA THR A 284 14.80 11.96 25.34
C THR A 284 15.13 11.62 23.89
N ASP A 285 16.36 11.19 23.62
CA ASP A 285 16.86 10.72 22.32
C ASP A 285 16.74 9.19 22.14
N LEU A 286 16.18 8.49 23.13
CA LEU A 286 16.07 7.04 23.09
C LEU A 286 15.19 6.53 21.96
N SER A 287 15.55 5.37 21.42
CA SER A 287 14.64 4.65 20.52
C SER A 287 13.39 4.16 21.26
N ALA A 288 12.26 3.98 20.55
CA ALA A 288 11.02 3.51 21.13
C ALA A 288 11.15 2.16 21.87
N LYS A 289 12.03 1.26 21.38
CA LYS A 289 12.31 -0.01 22.04
C LYS A 289 13.03 0.22 23.35
N LYS A 290 14.09 1.03 23.34
CA LYS A 290 14.90 1.31 24.53
C LYS A 290 14.08 2.08 25.57
N PHE A 291 13.29 3.06 25.17
CA PHE A 291 12.41 3.79 26.06
C PHE A 291 11.43 2.86 26.81
N ARG A 292 10.78 1.94 26.09
CA ARG A 292 9.89 0.97 26.74
C ARG A 292 10.62 0.11 27.76
N SER A 293 11.76 -0.48 27.37
CA SER A 293 12.48 -1.45 28.21
C SER A 293 13.24 -0.83 29.38
N SER A 294 13.65 0.45 29.30
CA SER A 294 14.51 1.07 30.34
C SER A 294 13.83 2.19 31.12
N ILE A 295 12.71 2.71 30.65
CA ILE A 295 11.99 3.82 31.32
C ILE A 295 10.55 3.42 31.62
N TYR A 296 9.76 3.09 30.59
CA TYR A 296 8.30 2.97 30.72
C TYR A 296 7.87 1.77 31.58
N TYR A 297 8.27 0.55 31.19
CA TYR A 297 7.88 -0.65 31.95
C TYR A 297 8.55 -0.72 33.33
N PRO A 298 9.84 -0.39 33.51
CA PRO A 298 10.42 -0.35 34.86
C PRO A 298 9.72 0.64 35.80
N ALA A 299 9.25 1.79 35.30
CA ALA A 299 8.48 2.72 36.11
C ALA A 299 7.11 2.16 36.56
N LEU A 300 6.44 1.39 35.70
CA LEU A 300 5.19 0.69 36.05
C LEU A 300 5.46 -0.47 37.02
N GLN A 301 6.54 -1.24 36.80
CA GLN A 301 6.95 -2.34 37.67
C GLN A 301 7.23 -1.86 39.08
N ALA A 302 7.88 -0.72 39.26
CA ALA A 302 8.16 -0.13 40.57
C ALA A 302 6.87 0.24 41.36
N LEU A 303 5.72 0.28 40.69
CA LEU A 303 4.39 0.56 41.29
C LEU A 303 3.44 -0.65 41.21
N ASP A 304 3.94 -1.85 40.89
CA ASP A 304 3.16 -3.08 40.69
C ASP A 304 2.03 -2.92 39.65
N MET A 305 2.26 -2.07 38.62
CA MET A 305 1.27 -1.75 37.57
C MET A 305 1.60 -2.39 36.22
N ASP A 306 2.69 -3.14 36.08
CA ASP A 306 3.09 -3.80 34.84
C ASP A 306 2.46 -5.19 34.74
N ALA A 307 1.15 -5.23 34.48
CA ALA A 307 0.43 -6.49 34.27
C ALA A 307 0.68 -7.05 32.88
N LEU A 308 0.80 -8.38 32.79
CA LEU A 308 0.93 -9.13 31.54
C LEU A 308 -0.38 -9.88 31.23
N ASP A 309 -0.66 -10.05 29.96
CA ASP A 309 -1.76 -10.88 29.49
C ASP A 309 -1.37 -12.38 29.47
N GLU A 310 -2.31 -13.26 29.06
CA GLU A 310 -2.09 -14.71 28.99
C GLU A 310 -0.98 -15.11 27.99
N LYS A 311 -0.58 -14.20 27.09
CA LYS A 311 0.49 -14.41 26.10
C LYS A 311 1.83 -13.87 26.56
N GLY A 312 1.87 -13.23 27.75
CA GLY A 312 3.06 -12.56 28.29
C GLY A 312 3.30 -11.16 27.69
N ASP A 313 2.32 -10.57 27.01
CA ASP A 313 2.40 -9.21 26.48
C ASP A 313 1.93 -8.20 27.55
N HIS A 314 2.58 -7.03 27.60
CA HIS A 314 2.21 -5.97 28.53
C HIS A 314 0.82 -5.41 28.24
N ILE A 315 -0.06 -5.41 29.24
CA ILE A 315 -1.42 -4.86 29.16
C ILE A 315 -1.36 -3.33 29.04
N TYR A 316 -0.58 -2.67 29.89
CA TYR A 316 -0.47 -1.21 29.91
C TYR A 316 0.70 -0.75 29.01
N THR A 317 0.43 -0.61 27.73
CA THR A 317 1.40 -0.06 26.77
C THR A 317 1.38 1.48 26.77
N PRO A 318 2.40 2.18 26.21
CA PRO A 318 2.36 3.64 26.06
C PRO A 318 1.10 4.18 25.34
N HIS A 319 0.41 3.33 24.55
CA HIS A 319 -0.84 3.73 23.91
C HIS A 319 -2.02 3.83 24.89
N CYS A 320 -1.95 3.08 25.99
CA CYS A 320 -2.93 3.16 27.08
C CYS A 320 -2.94 4.55 27.75
N CYS A 321 -1.79 5.22 27.84
CA CYS A 321 -1.72 6.61 28.30
C CYS A 321 -2.57 7.55 27.45
N ARG A 322 -2.58 7.37 26.15
CA ARG A 322 -3.41 8.16 25.24
C ARG A 322 -4.90 7.84 25.40
N HIS A 323 -5.25 6.60 25.70
CA HIS A 323 -6.63 6.26 26.08
C HIS A 323 -7.02 6.88 27.42
N THR A 324 -6.09 6.93 28.37
CA THR A 324 -6.28 7.64 29.66
C THR A 324 -6.52 9.12 29.43
N PHE A 325 -5.72 9.80 28.60
CA PHE A 325 -5.95 11.20 28.24
C PHE A 325 -7.34 11.42 27.66
N ALA A 326 -7.77 10.58 26.72
CA ALA A 326 -9.11 10.65 26.14
C ALA A 326 -10.21 10.46 27.21
N THR A 327 -9.97 9.61 28.23
CA THR A 327 -10.89 9.39 29.34
C THR A 327 -10.93 10.58 30.30
N LEU A 328 -9.79 11.16 30.63
CA LEU A 328 -9.72 12.37 31.46
C LEU A 328 -10.50 13.52 30.82
N MET A 329 -10.31 13.75 29.52
CA MET A 329 -11.01 14.81 28.79
C MET A 329 -12.53 14.62 28.69
N LYS A 330 -13.08 13.43 28.93
CA LYS A 330 -14.54 13.21 28.89
C LYS A 330 -15.28 14.14 29.89
N ASN A 331 -14.67 14.37 31.05
CA ASN A 331 -15.28 15.14 32.14
C ASN A 331 -15.02 16.65 32.04
N VAL A 332 -14.21 17.10 31.10
CA VAL A 332 -13.95 18.53 30.86
C VAL A 332 -15.08 19.08 29.98
N ASP A 333 -15.67 20.20 30.37
CA ASP A 333 -16.66 20.89 29.54
C ASP A 333 -15.96 21.69 28.42
N ALA A 334 -15.96 21.12 27.22
CA ALA A 334 -15.33 21.72 26.03
C ALA A 334 -15.90 21.11 24.75
N PRO A 335 -15.83 21.85 23.63
CA PRO A 335 -16.31 21.37 22.34
C PRO A 335 -15.62 20.04 21.93
N ALA A 336 -16.40 19.11 21.39
CA ALA A 336 -15.89 17.82 20.94
C ALA A 336 -14.80 17.98 19.86
N THR A 337 -14.89 18.99 19.02
CA THR A 337 -13.91 19.36 18.00
C THR A 337 -12.53 19.66 18.58
N ASP A 338 -12.47 20.40 19.68
CA ASP A 338 -11.21 20.79 20.31
C ASP A 338 -10.59 19.61 21.07
N LYS A 339 -11.43 18.79 21.74
CA LYS A 339 -10.98 17.51 22.31
C LYS A 339 -10.38 16.58 21.24
N GLN A 340 -11.00 16.53 20.06
CA GLN A 340 -10.50 15.71 18.93
C GLN A 340 -9.19 16.26 18.34
N LYS A 341 -9.02 17.59 18.24
CA LYS A 341 -7.76 18.23 17.85
C LYS A 341 -6.65 17.87 18.82
N LEU A 342 -6.89 17.96 20.13
CA LEU A 342 -5.93 17.57 21.16
C LEU A 342 -5.53 16.10 21.09
N ILE A 343 -6.46 15.20 20.78
CA ILE A 343 -6.13 13.79 20.58
C ILE A 343 -5.42 13.57 19.24
N GLY A 344 -5.69 14.38 18.20
CA GLY A 344 -5.13 14.20 16.85
C GLY A 344 -5.68 12.96 16.14
N HIS A 345 -7.01 12.93 15.94
CA HIS A 345 -7.70 11.89 15.17
C HIS A 345 -7.86 12.33 13.70
N ALA A 346 -7.30 11.57 12.78
CA ALA A 346 -7.24 11.86 11.34
C ALA A 346 -8.59 12.07 10.61
N LYS A 347 -9.70 11.56 11.16
CA LYS A 347 -11.01 11.66 10.50
C LYS A 347 -11.61 13.07 10.47
N PHE A 348 -11.07 14.01 11.23
CA PHE A 348 -11.59 15.37 11.33
C PHE A 348 -10.80 16.41 10.52
N GLU A 349 -9.60 16.08 10.05
CA GLU A 349 -8.71 17.03 9.36
C GLU A 349 -9.19 17.45 7.98
N MET A 350 -10.05 16.69 7.33
CA MET A 350 -10.60 17.10 6.03
C MET A 350 -11.53 18.33 6.12
N THR A 351 -12.04 18.65 7.31
CA THR A 351 -12.86 19.86 7.52
C THR A 351 -12.08 20.99 8.21
N ALA A 352 -10.90 20.70 8.76
CA ALA A 352 -10.12 21.64 9.59
C ALA A 352 -9.21 22.60 8.79
N HIS A 353 -9.22 22.54 7.46
CA HIS A 353 -8.45 23.48 6.64
C HIS A 353 -8.89 24.95 6.77
N TYR A 354 -9.97 25.24 7.47
CA TYR A 354 -10.55 26.59 7.60
C TYR A 354 -10.62 27.15 9.01
N THR A 355 -10.19 26.44 10.04
CA THR A 355 -10.20 26.97 11.41
C THR A 355 -8.79 27.05 11.96
N HIS A 356 -8.28 28.28 12.15
CA HIS A 356 -7.10 28.52 12.97
C HIS A 356 -7.26 27.82 14.31
N THR A 357 -6.25 27.06 14.72
CA THR A 357 -6.27 26.38 16.02
C THR A 357 -6.13 27.46 17.09
N ASP A 358 -7.20 27.74 17.82
CA ASP A 358 -7.17 28.62 18.96
C ASP A 358 -6.49 27.89 20.13
N ILE A 359 -5.24 28.27 20.42
CA ILE A 359 -4.42 27.67 21.49
C ILE A 359 -5.11 27.87 22.86
N GLU A 360 -5.79 29.02 23.07
CA GLU A 360 -6.48 29.30 24.32
C GLU A 360 -7.65 28.35 24.55
N SER A 361 -8.41 27.99 23.51
CA SER A 361 -9.46 26.98 23.61
C SER A 361 -8.90 25.59 23.97
N LEU A 362 -7.74 25.22 23.42
CA LEU A 362 -7.08 23.94 23.74
C LEU A 362 -6.53 23.94 25.17
N LYS A 363 -5.96 25.07 25.63
CA LYS A 363 -5.49 25.23 27.02
C LYS A 363 -6.61 25.06 28.04
N LYS A 364 -7.78 25.66 27.82
CA LYS A 364 -8.94 25.47 28.70
C LYS A 364 -9.25 23.98 28.99
N ILE A 365 -8.98 23.09 28.02
CA ILE A 365 -9.16 21.66 28.23
C ILE A 365 -8.05 21.12 29.12
N THR A 366 -6.79 21.39 28.81
CA THR A 366 -5.63 20.83 29.54
C THR A 366 -5.46 21.44 30.93
N ASP A 367 -5.92 22.67 31.16
CA ASP A 367 -5.90 23.33 32.48
C ASP A 367 -6.93 22.72 33.46
N ASN A 368 -7.97 22.05 32.94
CA ASN A 368 -9.00 21.38 33.74
C ASN A 368 -8.81 19.84 33.85
N LEU A 369 -7.66 19.32 33.41
CA LEU A 369 -7.29 17.92 33.61
C LEU A 369 -6.64 17.73 35.00
#